data_b07c20f9f993be80c9db7d7ab3af7cc8
#
_entry.id   b07c20f9f993be80c9db7d7ab3af7cc8
#
_cell.length_a   1.000
_cell.length_b   1.000
_cell.length_c   1.000
_cell.angle_alpha   90.00
_cell.angle_beta   90.00
_cell.angle_gamma   90.00
#
_symmetry.space_group_name_H-M   'P 1'
#
loop_
_entity.id
_entity.type
_entity.pdbx_description
1 polymer ?
#
loop_
_entity_poly.entity_id
_entity_poly.type
_entity_poly.pdbx_seq_one_letter_code
_entity_poly.pdbx_strand_id
1 'polypeptide(L)'
;PCLCSVWGSSSGFRIVWNNRVPPASLRESLICVNCGSNARQRAAAGALLHALASTPRPRVYLTEQASPLFIALHRRFPRLSGSEFQPSLAKRLRLTAWLWRQRVWTWVRHGDATALRFTDASLDAILCLDVLEHVPDFRAALREFARVLKPGASLLLTVPWYWTNAGSGEIARLRPDGGIDFLLQPPEYHGDPLGGGVLCFHHFGWDLLDAMRESGFAEAEALRIGDPERGLPEAQWVLRARR
;
A
#
# COMPACT_ATOMS: atom_id res chain seq x y z
N PRO A 1 17.39 -20.44 3.48
CA PRO A 1 15.97 -20.09 3.24
C PRO A 1 15.38 -19.50 4.51
N CYS A 2 14.68 -18.36 4.40
CA CYS A 2 14.02 -17.70 5.52
C CYS A 2 12.51 -17.88 5.40
N LEU A 3 11.77 -17.72 6.49
CA LEU A 3 10.31 -17.78 6.49
C LEU A 3 9.74 -16.54 5.78
N CYS A 4 8.88 -16.70 4.78
CA CYS A 4 8.17 -15.57 4.18
C CYS A 4 6.82 -15.37 4.88
N SER A 5 6.58 -14.19 5.48
CA SER A 5 5.31 -13.89 6.18
C SER A 5 4.08 -13.97 5.26
N VAL A 6 4.22 -13.60 3.98
CA VAL A 6 3.12 -13.66 3.00
C VAL A 6 2.88 -15.10 2.54
N TRP A 7 3.95 -15.82 2.20
CA TRP A 7 3.87 -17.21 1.73
C TRP A 7 3.54 -18.21 2.84
N GLY A 8 3.93 -17.88 4.08
CA GLY A 8 3.68 -18.72 5.26
C GLY A 8 4.61 -19.93 5.41
N SER A 9 5.66 -20.03 4.60
CA SER A 9 6.63 -21.10 4.63
C SER A 9 8.03 -20.63 4.23
N SER A 10 9.00 -21.52 4.32
CA SER A 10 10.38 -21.26 3.90
C SER A 10 10.45 -20.83 2.43
N SER A 11 11.22 -19.79 2.15
CA SER A 11 11.38 -19.20 0.82
C SER A 11 12.80 -18.71 0.61
N GLY A 12 13.23 -18.70 -0.65
CA GLY A 12 14.40 -17.95 -1.10
C GLY A 12 14.05 -16.49 -1.36
N PHE A 13 15.07 -15.64 -1.35
CA PHE A 13 14.95 -14.24 -1.70
C PHE A 13 16.01 -13.90 -2.74
N ARG A 14 15.65 -13.02 -3.67
CA ARG A 14 16.57 -12.51 -4.69
C ARG A 14 16.61 -11.00 -4.63
N ILE A 15 17.76 -10.42 -4.91
CA ILE A 15 17.90 -8.98 -5.11
C ILE A 15 17.67 -8.68 -6.59
N VAL A 16 16.71 -7.82 -6.88
CA VAL A 16 16.45 -7.30 -8.23
C VAL A 16 17.14 -5.95 -8.32
N TRP A 17 18.22 -5.89 -9.10
CA TRP A 17 18.94 -4.65 -9.35
C TRP A 17 18.18 -3.83 -10.39
N ASN A 18 17.64 -2.70 -9.95
CA ASN A 18 17.27 -1.63 -10.88
C ASN A 18 18.51 -0.79 -11.14
N ASN A 19 18.85 -0.54 -12.40
CA ASN A 19 19.98 0.31 -12.81
C ASN A 19 19.86 1.79 -12.38
N ARG A 20 18.94 2.09 -11.51
CA ARG A 20 18.68 3.41 -10.94
C ARG A 20 19.25 3.47 -9.52
N VAL A 21 20.47 4.01 -9.42
CA VAL A 21 21.15 4.47 -8.19
C VAL A 21 21.56 3.38 -7.19
N PRO A 22 22.87 3.26 -6.86
CA PRO A 22 23.33 2.52 -5.66
C PRO A 22 23.21 3.40 -4.40
N PRO A 23 23.04 2.78 -3.20
CA PRO A 23 22.81 1.36 -3.01
C PRO A 23 21.32 1.01 -3.16
N ALA A 24 21.04 -0.11 -3.83
CA ALA A 24 19.69 -0.61 -3.95
C ALA A 24 19.07 -0.81 -2.57
N SER A 25 18.09 0.01 -2.21
CA SER A 25 17.33 -0.18 -0.97
C SER A 25 16.72 -1.58 -0.99
N LEU A 26 17.02 -2.39 0.03
CA LEU A 26 16.44 -3.73 0.17
C LEU A 26 14.91 -3.66 0.37
N ARG A 27 14.39 -2.48 0.71
CA ARG A 27 12.95 -2.19 0.80
C ARG A 27 12.19 -2.63 -0.46
N GLU A 28 12.71 -2.25 -1.64
CA GLU A 28 12.06 -2.53 -2.92
C GLU A 28 12.75 -3.66 -3.70
N SER A 29 14.05 -3.87 -3.50
CA SER A 29 14.83 -4.79 -4.33
C SER A 29 14.87 -6.24 -3.82
N LEU A 30 14.58 -6.49 -2.53
CA LEU A 30 14.61 -7.83 -1.95
C LEU A 30 13.27 -8.54 -2.16
N ILE A 31 13.19 -9.35 -3.22
CA ILE A 31 11.98 -10.03 -3.68
C ILE A 31 11.95 -11.49 -3.20
N CYS A 32 10.83 -11.91 -2.63
CA CYS A 32 10.56 -13.32 -2.34
C CYS A 32 10.32 -14.09 -3.64
N VAL A 33 11.03 -15.21 -3.86
CA VAL A 33 10.92 -15.99 -5.10
C VAL A 33 9.57 -16.70 -5.26
N ASN A 34 8.87 -16.97 -4.16
CA ASN A 34 7.59 -17.69 -4.17
C ASN A 34 6.37 -16.76 -4.32
N CYS A 35 6.31 -15.65 -3.56
CA CYS A 35 5.16 -14.75 -3.62
C CYS A 35 5.38 -13.48 -4.46
N GLY A 36 6.62 -13.23 -4.91
CA GLY A 36 6.94 -12.06 -5.71
C GLY A 36 6.93 -10.71 -4.96
N SER A 37 6.62 -10.70 -3.66
CA SER A 37 6.53 -9.47 -2.87
C SER A 37 7.91 -8.97 -2.43
N ASN A 38 8.11 -7.65 -2.43
CA ASN A 38 9.31 -7.00 -1.89
C ASN A 38 9.31 -6.96 -0.34
N ALA A 39 10.37 -6.45 0.27
CA ALA A 39 10.50 -6.43 1.74
C ALA A 39 9.42 -5.56 2.39
N ARG A 40 9.15 -4.37 1.86
CA ARG A 40 8.08 -3.46 2.33
C ARG A 40 6.72 -4.15 2.33
N GLN A 41 6.35 -4.76 1.21
CA GLN A 41 5.08 -5.49 1.06
C GLN A 41 4.97 -6.65 2.06
N ARG A 42 6.07 -7.39 2.29
CA ARG A 42 6.07 -8.48 3.28
C ARG A 42 5.95 -7.99 4.72
N ALA A 43 6.59 -6.87 5.07
CA ALA A 43 6.45 -6.27 6.39
C ALA A 43 5.00 -5.85 6.66
N ALA A 44 4.41 -5.11 5.71
CA ALA A 44 3.01 -4.66 5.82
C ALA A 44 2.02 -5.83 5.85
N ALA A 45 2.22 -6.86 5.03
CA ALA A 45 1.41 -8.07 5.06
C ALA A 45 1.57 -8.84 6.37
N GLY A 46 2.77 -8.89 6.95
CA GLY A 46 3.01 -9.47 8.27
C GLY A 46 2.22 -8.75 9.37
N ALA A 47 2.23 -7.42 9.35
CA ALA A 47 1.42 -6.61 10.26
C ALA A 47 -0.09 -6.84 10.07
N LEU A 48 -0.56 -6.94 8.81
CA LEU A 48 -1.95 -7.27 8.48
C LEU A 48 -2.36 -8.64 9.06
N LEU A 49 -1.53 -9.67 8.86
CA LEU A 49 -1.80 -11.00 9.35
C LEU A 49 -1.87 -11.04 10.88
N HIS A 50 -0.99 -10.30 11.55
CA HIS A 50 -1.04 -10.14 13.00
C HIS A 50 -2.31 -9.44 13.47
N ALA A 51 -2.68 -8.33 12.84
CA ALA A 51 -3.89 -7.58 13.18
C ALA A 51 -5.18 -8.41 13.00
N LEU A 52 -5.19 -9.36 12.06
CA LEU A 52 -6.34 -10.20 11.74
C LEU A 52 -6.29 -11.61 12.36
N ALA A 53 -5.32 -11.90 13.23
CA ALA A 53 -5.09 -13.26 13.76
C ALA A 53 -6.34 -13.88 14.43
N SER A 54 -7.16 -13.06 15.06
CA SER A 54 -8.40 -13.49 15.76
C SER A 54 -9.68 -13.24 14.95
N THR A 55 -9.58 -12.75 13.69
CA THR A 55 -10.76 -12.39 12.91
C THR A 55 -11.10 -13.49 11.90
N PRO A 56 -12.19 -14.24 12.07
CA PRO A 56 -12.56 -15.30 11.15
C PRO A 56 -13.09 -14.69 9.83
N ARG A 57 -12.58 -15.17 8.70
CA ARG A 57 -13.00 -14.77 7.34
C ARG A 57 -13.08 -13.25 7.15
N PRO A 58 -11.99 -12.48 7.43
CA PRO A 58 -12.01 -11.03 7.40
C PRO A 58 -12.30 -10.51 5.99
N ARG A 59 -12.99 -9.36 5.92
CA ARG A 59 -13.15 -8.56 4.70
C ARG A 59 -12.00 -7.57 4.62
N VAL A 60 -11.08 -7.81 3.71
CA VAL A 60 -9.87 -7.00 3.53
C VAL A 60 -9.94 -6.25 2.22
N TYR A 61 -9.49 -5.02 2.21
CA TYR A 61 -9.32 -4.23 1.00
C TYR A 61 -7.86 -3.83 0.80
N LEU A 62 -7.40 -3.95 -0.45
CA LEU A 62 -6.09 -3.54 -0.91
C LEU A 62 -6.24 -2.42 -1.94
N THR A 63 -5.51 -1.32 -1.79
CA THR A 63 -5.56 -0.18 -2.74
C THR A 63 -4.82 -0.48 -4.04
N GLU A 64 -4.14 -1.61 -4.14
CA GLU A 64 -3.58 -2.18 -5.36
C GLU A 64 -4.25 -3.54 -5.63
N GLN A 65 -4.57 -3.85 -6.87
CA GLN A 65 -5.19 -5.12 -7.26
C GLN A 65 -4.31 -5.92 -8.21
N ALA A 66 -3.59 -5.24 -9.09
CA ALA A 66 -2.74 -5.87 -10.09
C ALA A 66 -1.30 -6.05 -9.60
N SER A 67 -1.13 -6.75 -8.48
CA SER A 67 0.20 -6.96 -7.86
C SER A 67 0.44 -8.41 -7.43
N PRO A 68 1.70 -8.85 -7.31
CA PRO A 68 2.05 -10.14 -6.73
C PRO A 68 1.51 -10.30 -5.30
N LEU A 69 1.52 -9.21 -4.52
CA LEU A 69 0.99 -9.23 -3.16
C LEU A 69 -0.51 -9.52 -3.14
N PHE A 70 -1.29 -8.86 -3.99
CA PHE A 70 -2.73 -9.12 -4.10
C PHE A 70 -2.99 -10.60 -4.45
N ILE A 71 -2.25 -11.16 -5.41
CA ILE A 71 -2.38 -12.57 -5.81
C ILE A 71 -2.13 -13.50 -4.61
N ALA A 72 -1.06 -13.24 -3.86
CA ALA A 72 -0.69 -14.07 -2.72
C ALA A 72 -1.72 -13.97 -1.57
N LEU A 73 -2.18 -12.75 -1.25
CA LEU A 73 -3.19 -12.53 -0.22
C LEU A 73 -4.59 -13.02 -0.63
N HIS A 74 -4.93 -12.97 -1.92
CA HIS A 74 -6.21 -13.48 -2.43
C HIS A 74 -6.38 -14.98 -2.21
N ARG A 75 -5.28 -15.74 -2.23
CA ARG A 75 -5.30 -17.17 -1.91
C ARG A 75 -5.56 -17.45 -0.42
N ARG A 76 -5.21 -16.49 0.44
CA ARG A 76 -5.34 -16.61 1.90
C ARG A 76 -6.64 -16.00 2.44
N PHE A 77 -7.12 -14.93 1.82
CA PHE A 77 -8.32 -14.22 2.24
C PHE A 77 -9.42 -14.31 1.17
N PRO A 78 -10.38 -15.23 1.31
CA PRO A 78 -11.46 -15.40 0.32
C PRO A 78 -12.33 -14.16 0.12
N ARG A 79 -12.32 -13.22 1.08
CA ARG A 79 -13.06 -11.94 1.05
C ARG A 79 -12.14 -10.75 0.81
N LEU A 80 -10.96 -10.98 0.19
CA LEU A 80 -10.09 -9.90 -0.26
C LEU A 80 -10.71 -9.22 -1.47
N SER A 81 -10.73 -7.91 -1.44
CA SER A 81 -11.06 -7.05 -2.56
C SER A 81 -9.91 -6.08 -2.84
N GLY A 82 -9.84 -5.57 -4.04
CA GLY A 82 -8.87 -4.56 -4.44
C GLY A 82 -9.39 -3.70 -5.56
N SER A 83 -8.67 -2.60 -5.83
CA SER A 83 -8.91 -1.74 -6.98
C SER A 83 -7.63 -1.05 -7.42
N GLU A 84 -7.67 -0.44 -8.61
CA GLU A 84 -6.61 0.40 -9.17
C GLU A 84 -7.16 1.78 -9.45
N PHE A 85 -6.40 2.84 -9.18
CA PHE A 85 -6.74 4.16 -9.70
C PHE A 85 -6.43 4.21 -11.21
N GLN A 86 -7.30 3.55 -12.00
CA GLN A 86 -7.11 3.41 -13.44
C GLN A 86 -8.44 3.66 -14.17
N PRO A 87 -8.65 4.88 -14.69
CA PRO A 87 -9.90 5.23 -15.39
C PRO A 87 -10.06 4.49 -16.72
N SER A 88 -8.95 4.17 -17.41
CA SER A 88 -8.99 3.50 -18.71
C SER A 88 -9.51 2.08 -18.63
N LEU A 89 -10.67 1.81 -19.24
CA LEU A 89 -11.24 0.46 -19.32
C LEU A 89 -10.29 -0.52 -20.03
N ALA A 90 -9.66 -0.09 -21.12
CA ALA A 90 -8.73 -0.94 -21.87
C ALA A 90 -7.52 -1.37 -21.03
N LYS A 91 -6.95 -0.47 -20.22
CA LYS A 91 -5.87 -0.80 -19.29
C LYS A 91 -6.36 -1.77 -18.22
N ARG A 92 -7.56 -1.55 -17.63
CA ARG A 92 -8.14 -2.47 -16.64
C ARG A 92 -8.41 -3.86 -17.21
N LEU A 93 -8.85 -3.97 -18.46
CA LEU A 93 -9.02 -5.26 -19.14
C LEU A 93 -7.69 -5.99 -19.32
N ARG A 94 -6.60 -5.29 -19.67
CA ARG A 94 -5.26 -5.89 -19.74
C ARG A 94 -4.80 -6.42 -18.37
N LEU A 95 -4.99 -5.64 -17.31
CA LEU A 95 -4.65 -6.06 -15.95
C LEU A 95 -5.53 -7.23 -15.49
N THR A 96 -6.80 -7.24 -15.85
CA THR A 96 -7.72 -8.37 -15.59
C THR A 96 -7.23 -9.64 -16.29
N ALA A 97 -6.86 -9.56 -17.56
CA ALA A 97 -6.30 -10.69 -18.30
C ALA A 97 -5.00 -11.20 -17.68
N TRP A 98 -4.16 -10.29 -17.16
CA TRP A 98 -2.96 -10.66 -16.43
C TRP A 98 -3.30 -11.42 -15.13
N LEU A 99 -4.26 -10.94 -14.31
CA LEU A 99 -4.72 -11.64 -13.10
C LEU A 99 -5.27 -13.04 -13.43
N TRP A 100 -6.04 -13.20 -14.51
CA TRP A 100 -6.57 -14.48 -14.91
C TRP A 100 -5.46 -15.47 -15.30
N ARG A 101 -4.39 -14.99 -15.95
CA ARG A 101 -3.20 -15.83 -16.19
C ARG A 101 -2.53 -16.28 -14.89
N GLN A 102 -2.67 -15.52 -13.81
CA GLN A 102 -2.21 -15.89 -12.47
C GLN A 102 -3.24 -16.75 -11.70
N ARG A 103 -4.31 -17.17 -12.36
CA ARG A 103 -5.44 -17.95 -11.79
C ARG A 103 -6.21 -17.21 -10.70
N VAL A 104 -6.25 -15.89 -10.78
CA VAL A 104 -7.07 -15.00 -9.93
C VAL A 104 -8.24 -14.49 -10.76
N TRP A 105 -9.41 -15.12 -10.58
CA TRP A 105 -10.60 -14.88 -11.39
C TRP A 105 -11.40 -13.69 -10.85
N THR A 106 -10.85 -12.52 -10.95
CA THR A 106 -11.49 -11.26 -10.56
C THR A 106 -11.27 -10.19 -11.62
N TRP A 107 -12.17 -9.20 -11.67
CA TRP A 107 -12.04 -8.04 -12.53
C TRP A 107 -11.27 -6.93 -11.82
N VAL A 108 -10.37 -6.27 -12.54
CA VAL A 108 -9.72 -5.06 -12.02
C VAL A 108 -10.72 -3.92 -12.02
N ARG A 109 -11.03 -3.42 -10.83
CA ARG A 109 -11.97 -2.32 -10.61
C ARG A 109 -11.24 -0.99 -10.59
N HIS A 110 -11.90 0.05 -11.08
CA HIS A 110 -11.46 1.41 -10.80
C HIS A 110 -11.87 1.77 -9.37
N GLY A 111 -10.92 2.27 -8.59
CA GLY A 111 -11.15 2.77 -7.24
C GLY A 111 -10.43 4.09 -7.03
N ASP A 112 -11.11 5.01 -6.37
CA ASP A 112 -10.57 6.26 -5.87
C ASP A 112 -10.52 6.14 -4.35
N ALA A 113 -9.33 6.35 -3.78
CA ALA A 113 -9.13 6.26 -2.33
C ALA A 113 -9.94 7.33 -1.56
N THR A 114 -10.28 8.44 -2.22
CA THR A 114 -11.08 9.52 -1.64
C THR A 114 -12.60 9.30 -1.72
N ALA A 115 -13.04 8.26 -2.45
CA ALA A 115 -14.46 7.94 -2.67
C ALA A 115 -14.68 6.42 -2.82
N LEU A 116 -14.46 5.66 -1.75
CA LEU A 116 -14.55 4.21 -1.76
C LEU A 116 -16.00 3.72 -1.85
N ARG A 117 -16.23 2.71 -2.69
CA ARG A 117 -17.56 2.12 -2.93
C ARG A 117 -17.93 1.05 -1.89
N PHE A 118 -17.53 1.24 -0.64
CA PHE A 118 -17.91 0.37 0.47
C PHE A 118 -18.89 1.10 1.37
N THR A 119 -19.78 0.34 1.99
CA THR A 119 -20.65 0.85 3.07
C THR A 119 -19.81 1.15 4.31
N ASP A 120 -20.31 2.04 5.15
CA ASP A 120 -19.69 2.36 6.42
C ASP A 120 -19.47 1.11 7.28
N ALA A 121 -18.39 1.08 8.04
CA ALA A 121 -18.08 0.04 8.99
C ALA A 121 -18.19 -1.39 8.41
N SER A 122 -17.72 -1.61 7.19
CA SER A 122 -17.89 -2.89 6.47
C SER A 122 -16.62 -3.71 6.31
N LEU A 123 -15.44 -3.11 6.50
CA LEU A 123 -14.14 -3.77 6.33
C LEU A 123 -13.47 -4.05 7.66
N ASP A 124 -12.76 -5.18 7.73
CA ASP A 124 -11.98 -5.60 8.91
C ASP A 124 -10.52 -5.12 8.83
N ALA A 125 -10.03 -4.82 7.64
CA ALA A 125 -8.72 -4.18 7.44
C ALA A 125 -8.60 -3.54 6.05
N ILE A 126 -7.74 -2.52 5.97
CA ILE A 126 -7.26 -1.93 4.71
C ILE A 126 -5.73 -2.03 4.70
N LEU A 127 -5.19 -2.38 3.54
CA LEU A 127 -3.77 -2.32 3.24
C LEU A 127 -3.54 -1.34 2.08
N CYS A 128 -2.83 -0.23 2.36
CA CYS A 128 -2.55 0.84 1.41
C CYS A 128 -1.03 1.03 1.32
N LEU A 129 -0.44 0.68 0.18
CA LEU A 129 1.01 0.58 0.05
C LEU A 129 1.54 1.50 -1.04
N ASP A 130 2.23 2.58 -0.63
CA ASP A 130 2.81 3.60 -1.49
C ASP A 130 1.78 4.13 -2.51
N VAL A 131 0.63 4.58 -1.99
CA VAL A 131 -0.47 5.16 -2.77
C VAL A 131 -0.81 6.57 -2.27
N LEU A 132 -0.72 6.80 -0.96
CA LEU A 132 -1.23 8.02 -0.34
C LEU A 132 -0.48 9.27 -0.81
N GLU A 133 0.83 9.15 -1.11
CA GLU A 133 1.66 10.22 -1.67
C GLU A 133 1.21 10.70 -3.05
N HIS A 134 0.44 9.87 -3.75
CA HIS A 134 -0.11 10.17 -5.08
C HIS A 134 -1.51 10.77 -5.04
N VAL A 135 -2.10 10.88 -3.84
CA VAL A 135 -3.46 11.41 -3.66
C VAL A 135 -3.38 12.88 -3.28
N PRO A 136 -3.87 13.82 -4.13
CA PRO A 136 -3.79 15.25 -3.84
C PRO A 136 -4.45 15.63 -2.50
N ASP A 137 -5.67 15.13 -2.22
CA ASP A 137 -6.33 15.25 -0.92
C ASP A 137 -6.20 13.93 -0.14
N PHE A 138 -5.01 13.67 0.40
CA PHE A 138 -4.76 12.47 1.20
C PHE A 138 -5.62 12.42 2.48
N ARG A 139 -6.02 13.57 3.02
CA ARG A 139 -6.91 13.63 4.20
C ARG A 139 -8.31 13.14 3.87
N ALA A 140 -8.83 13.40 2.64
CA ALA A 140 -10.07 12.80 2.17
C ALA A 140 -9.95 11.27 2.08
N ALA A 141 -8.83 10.75 1.58
CA ALA A 141 -8.58 9.31 1.56
C ALA A 141 -8.54 8.70 2.97
N LEU A 142 -7.87 9.35 3.92
CA LEU A 142 -7.83 8.89 5.32
C LEU A 142 -9.23 8.88 5.95
N ARG A 143 -10.06 9.91 5.72
CA ARG A 143 -11.46 9.94 6.18
C ARG A 143 -12.29 8.79 5.58
N GLU A 144 -12.11 8.50 4.29
CA GLU A 144 -12.78 7.38 3.62
C GLU A 144 -12.33 6.04 4.19
N PHE A 145 -11.04 5.85 4.44
CA PHE A 145 -10.53 4.65 5.09
C PHE A 145 -11.15 4.47 6.50
N ALA A 146 -11.20 5.54 7.28
CA ALA A 146 -11.85 5.51 8.59
C ALA A 146 -13.34 5.19 8.47
N ARG A 147 -14.07 5.78 7.52
CA ARG A 147 -15.51 5.54 7.32
C ARG A 147 -15.83 4.08 7.06
N VAL A 148 -15.08 3.44 6.16
CA VAL A 148 -15.39 2.07 5.71
C VAL A 148 -14.88 0.98 6.65
N LEU A 149 -13.91 1.28 7.51
CA LEU A 149 -13.41 0.35 8.53
C LEU A 149 -14.41 0.20 9.67
N LYS A 150 -14.54 -1.01 10.19
CA LYS A 150 -15.30 -1.28 11.43
C LYS A 150 -14.60 -0.65 12.65
N PRO A 151 -15.33 -0.36 13.74
CA PRO A 151 -14.70 -0.01 15.01
C PRO A 151 -13.66 -1.07 15.44
N GLY A 152 -12.46 -0.63 15.82
CA GLY A 152 -11.33 -1.48 16.17
C GLY A 152 -10.56 -2.11 15.00
N ALA A 153 -11.05 -1.96 13.76
CA ALA A 153 -10.36 -2.44 12.56
C ALA A 153 -9.14 -1.58 12.20
N SER A 154 -8.23 -2.14 11.42
CA SER A 154 -6.92 -1.54 11.17
C SER A 154 -6.72 -1.09 9.72
N LEU A 155 -6.14 0.10 9.56
CA LEU A 155 -5.44 0.54 8.37
C LEU A 155 -3.95 0.23 8.54
N LEU A 156 -3.35 -0.48 7.59
CA LEU A 156 -1.91 -0.67 7.45
C LEU A 156 -1.46 0.14 6.23
N LEU A 157 -0.50 1.01 6.42
CA LEU A 157 -0.07 1.97 5.42
C LEU A 157 1.44 1.94 5.27
N THR A 158 1.94 1.96 4.03
CA THR A 158 3.30 2.38 3.72
C THR A 158 3.28 3.58 2.81
N VAL A 159 4.25 4.45 2.99
CA VAL A 159 4.57 5.60 2.14
C VAL A 159 6.09 5.76 2.11
N PRO A 160 6.67 6.49 1.17
CA PRO A 160 7.99 7.04 1.33
C PRO A 160 7.99 7.98 2.54
N TRP A 161 8.41 7.46 3.69
CA TRP A 161 8.29 8.17 4.96
C TRP A 161 9.62 8.76 5.39
N TYR A 162 9.63 10.08 5.50
CA TYR A 162 10.78 10.87 5.92
C TYR A 162 10.81 10.93 7.45
N TRP A 163 11.20 9.82 8.07
CA TRP A 163 11.21 9.66 9.54
C TRP A 163 12.13 10.65 10.28
N THR A 164 12.99 11.38 9.58
CA THR A 164 13.80 12.50 10.13
C THR A 164 13.03 13.81 10.20
N ASN A 165 11.88 13.90 9.53
CA ASN A 165 11.10 15.12 9.41
C ASN A 165 9.88 15.08 10.35
N ALA A 166 9.72 16.12 11.16
CA ALA A 166 8.55 16.26 12.03
C ALA A 166 7.26 16.49 11.22
N GLY A 167 7.34 17.29 10.16
CA GLY A 167 6.20 17.67 9.31
C GLY A 167 6.31 17.12 7.90
N SER A 168 5.15 16.93 7.30
CA SER A 168 4.99 16.59 5.89
C SER A 168 5.13 17.82 5.00
N GLY A 169 5.58 17.62 3.75
CA GLY A 169 5.69 18.65 2.73
C GLY A 169 4.78 18.38 1.54
N GLU A 170 4.07 19.39 1.07
CA GLU A 170 3.40 19.36 -0.23
C GLU A 170 4.44 19.67 -1.32
N ILE A 171 4.61 18.76 -2.29
CA ILE A 171 5.60 18.90 -3.37
C ILE A 171 4.97 19.14 -4.74
N ALA A 172 3.67 18.89 -4.85
CA ALA A 172 2.85 19.28 -5.97
C ALA A 172 1.42 19.54 -5.48
N ARG A 173 0.66 20.39 -6.21
CA ARG A 173 -0.72 20.75 -5.87
C ARG A 173 -1.61 20.63 -7.08
N LEU A 174 -2.74 19.96 -6.92
CA LEU A 174 -3.80 19.93 -7.93
C LEU A 174 -4.65 21.21 -7.80
N ARG A 175 -4.72 21.99 -8.89
CA ARG A 175 -5.55 23.19 -8.94
C ARG A 175 -7.01 22.86 -9.24
N PRO A 176 -7.95 23.78 -8.92
CA PRO A 176 -9.38 23.59 -9.24
C PRO A 176 -9.68 23.47 -10.74
N ASP A 177 -8.83 24.02 -11.61
CA ASP A 177 -8.93 23.91 -13.07
C ASP A 177 -8.37 22.59 -13.63
N GLY A 178 -7.87 21.68 -12.77
CA GLY A 178 -7.23 20.43 -13.13
C GLY A 178 -5.75 20.56 -13.48
N GLY A 179 -5.18 21.76 -13.46
CA GLY A 179 -3.74 21.98 -13.61
C GLY A 179 -2.95 21.55 -12.39
N ILE A 180 -1.64 21.41 -12.54
CA ILE A 180 -0.74 20.99 -11.45
C ILE A 180 0.31 22.09 -11.24
N ASP A 181 0.44 22.54 -10.00
CA ASP A 181 1.53 23.39 -9.56
C ASP A 181 2.64 22.49 -8.99
N PHE A 182 3.82 22.54 -9.57
CA PHE A 182 4.99 21.81 -9.09
C PHE A 182 5.75 22.68 -8.08
N LEU A 183 5.68 22.30 -6.80
CA LEU A 183 6.35 23.01 -5.69
C LEU A 183 7.78 22.52 -5.51
N LEU A 184 8.09 21.27 -5.93
CA LEU A 184 9.42 20.69 -5.99
C LEU A 184 9.91 20.65 -7.44
N GLN A 185 11.18 20.99 -7.67
CA GLN A 185 11.84 20.93 -8.98
C GLN A 185 13.15 20.13 -8.90
N PRO A 186 13.37 19.11 -9.74
CA PRO A 186 12.40 18.56 -10.71
C PRO A 186 11.23 17.85 -10.02
N PRO A 187 10.06 17.73 -10.69
CA PRO A 187 8.91 17.00 -10.16
C PRO A 187 9.26 15.52 -9.89
N GLU A 188 8.73 14.99 -8.80
CA GLU A 188 8.98 13.61 -8.39
C GLU A 188 7.89 12.67 -8.90
N TYR A 189 8.32 11.58 -9.54
CA TYR A 189 7.45 10.53 -10.06
C TYR A 189 7.91 9.18 -9.54
N HIS A 190 7.00 8.38 -9.03
CA HIS A 190 7.26 6.98 -8.71
C HIS A 190 6.94 6.05 -9.88
N GLY A 191 7.51 4.84 -9.86
CA GLY A 191 7.33 3.89 -10.94
C GLY A 191 5.89 3.42 -11.07
N ASP A 192 5.32 3.53 -12.28
CA ASP A 192 4.06 2.90 -12.66
C ASP A 192 4.39 1.60 -13.43
N PRO A 193 3.86 0.43 -13.03
CA PRO A 193 4.01 -0.81 -13.81
C PRO A 193 3.50 -0.70 -15.24
N LEU A 194 2.65 0.27 -15.52
CA LEU A 194 2.07 0.53 -16.86
C LEU A 194 2.86 1.58 -17.68
N GLY A 195 3.94 2.14 -17.09
CA GLY A 195 4.83 3.13 -17.72
C GLY A 195 4.40 4.58 -17.51
N GLY A 196 5.36 5.50 -17.48
CA GLY A 196 5.15 6.94 -17.36
C GLY A 196 5.35 7.53 -15.98
N GLY A 197 5.34 6.72 -14.90
CA GLY A 197 5.41 7.17 -13.52
C GLY A 197 4.09 7.79 -13.02
N VAL A 198 3.93 7.87 -11.70
CA VAL A 198 2.83 8.54 -11.01
C VAL A 198 3.41 9.71 -10.22
N LEU A 199 2.85 10.90 -10.40
CA LEU A 199 3.30 12.11 -9.70
C LEU A 199 3.11 11.97 -8.19
N CYS A 200 4.11 12.39 -7.43
CA CYS A 200 4.01 12.53 -5.98
C CYS A 200 3.55 13.94 -5.62
N PHE A 201 2.55 14.03 -4.74
CA PHE A 201 2.03 15.28 -4.21
C PHE A 201 2.58 15.60 -2.84
N HIS A 202 2.99 14.58 -2.09
CA HIS A 202 3.38 14.72 -0.68
C HIS A 202 4.64 13.94 -0.32
N HIS A 203 5.47 14.55 0.51
CA HIS A 203 6.45 13.86 1.35
C HIS A 203 5.91 13.81 2.77
N PHE A 204 5.83 12.64 3.37
CA PHE A 204 5.22 12.44 4.68
C PHE A 204 6.25 12.41 5.80
N GLY A 205 6.00 13.19 6.87
CA GLY A 205 6.71 13.19 8.14
C GLY A 205 5.85 12.59 9.27
N TRP A 206 6.26 12.86 10.51
CA TRP A 206 5.58 12.32 11.71
C TRP A 206 4.17 12.84 11.91
N ASP A 207 3.85 14.04 11.44
CA ASP A 207 2.51 14.65 11.48
C ASP A 207 1.46 13.87 10.67
N LEU A 208 1.86 12.90 9.84
CA LEU A 208 0.93 11.97 9.21
C LEU A 208 0.15 11.15 10.23
N LEU A 209 0.78 10.81 11.38
CA LEU A 209 0.08 10.11 12.45
C LEU A 209 -1.02 10.98 13.09
N ASP A 210 -0.79 12.29 13.21
CA ASP A 210 -1.80 13.22 13.69
C ASP A 210 -2.92 13.40 12.66
N ALA A 211 -2.56 13.52 11.37
CA ALA A 211 -3.53 13.54 10.28
C ALA A 211 -4.45 12.29 10.26
N MET A 212 -3.91 11.12 10.58
CA MET A 212 -4.72 9.90 10.75
C MET A 212 -5.71 10.05 11.90
N ARG A 213 -5.26 10.49 13.09
CA ARG A 213 -6.14 10.69 14.25
C ARG A 213 -7.25 11.71 13.96
N GLU A 214 -6.89 12.84 13.35
CA GLU A 214 -7.84 13.88 12.91
C GLU A 214 -8.86 13.37 11.87
N SER A 215 -8.50 12.33 11.13
CA SER A 215 -9.36 11.71 10.11
C SER A 215 -10.32 10.66 10.67
N GLY A 216 -10.33 10.40 11.99
CA GLY A 216 -11.29 9.52 12.66
C GLY A 216 -10.72 8.18 13.12
N PHE A 217 -9.38 8.05 13.20
CA PHE A 217 -8.75 6.90 13.85
C PHE A 217 -8.48 7.19 15.33
N ALA A 218 -8.82 6.25 16.20
CA ALA A 218 -8.57 6.36 17.64
C ALA A 218 -7.08 6.30 17.99
N GLU A 219 -6.33 5.49 17.23
CA GLU A 219 -4.91 5.26 17.43
C GLU A 219 -4.18 5.35 16.10
N ALA A 220 -2.97 5.93 16.11
CA ALA A 220 -2.05 5.88 14.98
C ALA A 220 -0.61 5.77 15.50
N GLU A 221 0.16 4.85 14.94
CA GLU A 221 1.53 4.55 15.34
C GLU A 221 2.40 4.15 14.15
N ALA A 222 3.70 4.28 14.31
CA ALA A 222 4.69 3.83 13.34
C ALA A 222 5.38 2.57 13.86
N LEU A 223 5.26 1.48 13.13
CA LEU A 223 5.89 0.21 13.42
C LEU A 223 7.19 0.09 12.63
N ARG A 224 8.28 -0.23 13.31
CA ARG A 224 9.55 -0.55 12.67
C ARG A 224 9.75 -2.06 12.69
N ILE A 225 9.48 -2.70 11.55
CA ILE A 225 9.44 -4.17 11.41
C ILE A 225 10.70 -4.65 10.73
N GLY A 226 11.55 -5.35 11.46
CA GLY A 226 12.75 -6.01 10.96
C GLY A 226 12.81 -7.43 11.53
N ASP A 227 13.11 -8.41 10.68
CA ASP A 227 13.23 -9.81 11.05
C ASP A 227 14.03 -10.54 9.95
N PRO A 228 15.35 -10.70 10.12
CA PRO A 228 16.19 -11.39 9.13
C PRO A 228 15.73 -12.82 8.85
N GLU A 229 15.18 -13.52 9.84
CA GLU A 229 14.69 -14.89 9.68
C GLU A 229 13.43 -14.95 8.80
N ARG A 230 12.71 -13.83 8.71
CA ARG A 230 11.57 -13.64 7.81
C ARG A 230 11.90 -12.88 6.54
N GLY A 231 13.20 -12.76 6.22
CA GLY A 231 13.67 -12.08 5.01
C GLY A 231 13.47 -10.56 5.05
N LEU A 232 13.52 -9.97 6.25
CA LEU A 232 13.48 -8.54 6.49
C LEU A 232 14.78 -8.11 7.20
N PRO A 233 15.95 -8.19 6.53
CA PRO A 233 17.25 -7.86 7.15
C PRO A 233 17.37 -6.37 7.49
N GLU A 234 16.66 -5.51 6.75
CA GLU A 234 16.50 -4.10 7.06
C GLU A 234 15.09 -3.85 7.57
N ALA A 235 14.96 -3.11 8.67
CA ALA A 235 13.67 -2.78 9.22
C ALA A 235 12.88 -1.87 8.28
N GLN A 236 11.60 -2.21 8.10
CA GLN A 236 10.65 -1.50 7.27
C GLN A 236 9.69 -0.70 8.15
N TRP A 237 9.37 0.54 7.76
CA TRP A 237 8.35 1.31 8.40
C TRP A 237 6.97 0.93 7.85
N VAL A 238 6.06 0.62 8.76
CA VAL A 238 4.64 0.39 8.49
C VAL A 238 3.84 1.24 9.45
N LEU A 239 3.01 2.13 8.94
CA LEU A 239 2.11 2.92 9.77
C LEU A 239 0.84 2.12 10.01
N ARG A 240 0.38 2.08 11.24
CA ARG A 240 -0.87 1.43 11.65
C ARG A 240 -1.79 2.45 12.29
N ALA A 241 -3.04 2.49 11.83
CA ALA A 241 -4.10 3.22 12.51
C ALA A 241 -5.26 2.28 12.82
N ARG A 242 -5.93 2.50 13.96
CA ARG A 242 -7.13 1.76 14.41
C ARG A 242 -8.30 2.71 14.52
N ARG A 243 -9.43 2.29 13.97
CA ARG A 243 -10.66 3.06 14.06
C ARG A 243 -11.31 2.94 15.42
#